data_51a89c0e834474d8857438337e8f69cf
#
_entry.id   51a89c0e834474d8857438337e8f69cf
#
_cell.length_a   1.000
_cell.length_b   1.000
_cell.length_c   1.000
_cell.angle_alpha   90.00
_cell.angle_beta   90.00
_cell.angle_gamma   90.00
#
_symmetry.space_group_name_H-M   'P 1'
#
loop_
_entity.id
_entity.type
_entity.pdbx_description
1 polymer ?
#
loop_
_entity_poly.entity_id
_entity_poly.type
_entity_poly.pdbx_seq_one_letter_code
_entity_poly.pdbx_strand_id
1 'polypeptide(L)'
;MTIKHIEEYRDAELARRLADKIRRTSRRPVRLMEVCGTHTVSIFRSGIRSVLPETVALLSGPGCPVCVTDQAEIDAFIEVARQPGVIVATFGDLMRVPGSTSSLQRERADGRDIRVVYSTVDALAIARQHPDRPVVFLGVGFETTAPTIAAAVLSAAAGRLDNFSVLPAHKTVPPALNALMSMEGVRIDGF
;
A
#
# COMPACT_ATOMS: atom_id res chain seq x y z
N MET A 1 24.14 -15.40 17.10
CA MET A 1 23.91 -13.96 17.41
C MET A 1 22.47 -13.67 17.06
N THR A 2 21.60 -13.47 18.05
CA THR A 2 20.15 -13.24 17.84
C THR A 2 19.96 -11.84 17.26
N ILE A 3 19.33 -11.73 16.10
CA ILE A 3 19.06 -10.42 15.50
C ILE A 3 17.80 -9.86 16.17
N LYS A 4 17.99 -8.82 17.00
CA LYS A 4 16.93 -8.12 17.71
C LYS A 4 15.86 -7.60 16.73
N HIS A 5 14.60 -7.76 17.08
CA HIS A 5 13.42 -7.40 16.29
C HIS A 5 13.17 -8.23 15.01
N ILE A 6 13.84 -9.39 14.88
CA ILE A 6 13.57 -10.34 13.80
C ILE A 6 13.27 -11.73 14.37
N GLU A 7 14.17 -12.29 15.21
CA GLU A 7 14.02 -13.66 15.71
C GLU A 7 12.92 -13.78 16.77
N GLU A 8 12.71 -12.73 17.57
CA GLU A 8 11.63 -12.67 18.58
C GLU A 8 10.23 -12.85 17.97
N TYR A 9 10.04 -12.38 16.71
CA TYR A 9 8.77 -12.50 15.98
C TYR A 9 8.64 -13.85 15.23
N ARG A 10 9.63 -14.74 15.35
CA ARG A 10 9.62 -16.07 14.75
C ARG A 10 9.63 -17.20 15.79
N ASP A 11 9.32 -16.87 17.02
CA ASP A 11 9.23 -17.84 18.12
C ASP A 11 7.98 -18.70 17.97
N ALA A 12 8.19 -19.93 17.47
CA ALA A 12 7.10 -20.88 17.26
C ALA A 12 6.51 -21.40 18.58
N GLU A 13 7.27 -21.43 19.68
CA GLU A 13 6.78 -21.86 20.99
C GLU A 13 5.86 -20.79 21.58
N LEU A 14 6.28 -19.54 21.53
CA LEU A 14 5.45 -18.41 21.95
C LEU A 14 4.16 -18.36 21.13
N ALA A 15 4.24 -18.54 19.80
CA ALA A 15 3.07 -18.55 18.93
C ALA A 15 2.07 -19.65 19.32
N ARG A 16 2.55 -20.88 19.60
CA ARG A 16 1.69 -21.99 20.07
C ARG A 16 1.03 -21.67 21.42
N ARG A 17 1.80 -21.14 22.38
CA ARG A 17 1.27 -20.75 23.69
C ARG A 17 0.19 -19.68 23.59
N LEU A 18 0.36 -18.70 22.69
CA LEU A 18 -0.65 -17.67 22.43
C LEU A 18 -1.90 -18.26 21.77
N ALA A 19 -1.75 -19.13 20.78
CA ALA A 19 -2.86 -19.82 20.14
C ALA A 19 -3.65 -20.67 21.14
N ASP A 20 -2.97 -21.41 22.04
CA ASP A 20 -3.61 -22.17 23.10
C ASP A 20 -4.32 -21.29 24.11
N LYS A 21 -3.77 -20.12 24.43
CA LYS A 21 -4.43 -19.14 25.27
C LYS A 21 -5.71 -18.63 24.60
N ILE A 22 -5.66 -18.26 23.33
CA ILE A 22 -6.84 -17.83 22.57
C ILE A 22 -7.91 -18.92 22.58
N ARG A 23 -7.53 -20.17 22.28
CA ARG A 23 -8.45 -21.33 22.26
C ARG A 23 -9.15 -21.52 23.61
N ARG A 24 -8.45 -21.33 24.73
CA ARG A 24 -9.02 -21.45 26.09
C ARG A 24 -9.89 -20.28 26.49
N THR A 25 -9.64 -19.08 25.97
CA THR A 25 -10.34 -17.85 26.39
C THR A 25 -11.46 -17.44 25.44
N SER A 26 -11.41 -17.86 24.17
CA SER A 26 -12.45 -17.55 23.18
C SER A 26 -13.73 -18.34 23.48
N ARG A 27 -14.76 -17.65 24.00
CA ARG A 27 -16.03 -18.25 24.44
C ARG A 27 -17.22 -17.96 23.53
N ARG A 28 -17.06 -17.04 22.58
CA ARG A 28 -18.10 -16.61 21.65
C ARG A 28 -17.53 -16.48 20.25
N PRO A 29 -18.34 -16.59 19.18
CA PRO A 29 -17.91 -16.27 17.84
C PRO A 29 -17.44 -14.81 17.74
N VAL A 30 -16.30 -14.60 17.11
CA VAL A 30 -15.68 -13.27 16.87
C VAL A 30 -15.22 -13.22 15.42
N ARG A 31 -15.55 -12.13 14.73
CA ARG A 31 -15.14 -11.85 13.37
C ARG A 31 -14.21 -10.64 13.37
N LEU A 32 -12.93 -10.88 13.11
CA LEU A 32 -11.90 -9.85 13.07
C LEU A 32 -11.49 -9.60 11.63
N MET A 33 -11.44 -8.33 11.23
CA MET A 33 -11.03 -7.93 9.88
C MET A 33 -9.69 -7.22 9.92
N GLU A 34 -8.70 -7.77 9.22
CA GLU A 34 -7.45 -7.04 8.99
C GLU A 34 -7.62 -6.06 7.83
N VAL A 35 -6.97 -4.90 7.94
CA VAL A 35 -7.05 -3.80 6.97
C VAL A 35 -5.68 -3.51 6.34
N CYS A 36 -4.92 -4.57 6.06
CA CYS A 36 -3.60 -4.47 5.44
C CYS A 36 -3.30 -5.72 4.60
N GLY A 37 -3.07 -5.57 3.30
CA GLY A 37 -2.76 -6.67 2.40
C GLY A 37 -1.50 -7.46 2.81
N THR A 38 -0.51 -6.80 3.41
CA THR A 38 0.67 -7.47 3.98
C THR A 38 0.30 -8.38 5.15
N HIS A 39 -0.66 -7.97 5.99
CA HIS A 39 -1.17 -8.80 7.07
C HIS A 39 -1.91 -10.00 6.54
N THR A 40 -2.74 -9.86 5.49
CA THR A 40 -3.40 -10.98 4.81
C THR A 40 -2.38 -12.04 4.38
N VAL A 41 -1.34 -11.60 3.66
CA VAL A 41 -0.27 -12.50 3.20
C VAL A 41 0.47 -13.16 4.36
N SER A 42 0.78 -12.39 5.41
CA SER A 42 1.47 -12.91 6.60
C SER A 42 0.64 -13.96 7.34
N ILE A 43 -0.67 -13.72 7.52
CA ILE A 43 -1.61 -14.66 8.14
C ILE A 43 -1.68 -15.97 7.37
N PHE A 44 -1.73 -15.91 6.03
CA PHE A 44 -1.72 -17.10 5.20
C PHE A 44 -0.40 -17.86 5.27
N ARG A 45 0.72 -17.17 5.11
CA ARG A 45 2.06 -17.79 5.11
C ARG A 45 2.44 -18.43 6.45
N SER A 46 2.01 -17.83 7.55
CA SER A 46 2.30 -18.35 8.90
C SER A 46 1.33 -19.44 9.37
N GLY A 47 0.26 -19.71 8.59
CA GLY A 47 -0.73 -20.74 8.94
C GLY A 47 -1.55 -20.42 10.20
N ILE A 48 -1.64 -19.15 10.61
CA ILE A 48 -2.37 -18.73 11.83
C ILE A 48 -3.81 -19.25 11.81
N ARG A 49 -4.47 -19.23 10.66
CA ARG A 49 -5.87 -19.70 10.53
C ARG A 49 -6.08 -21.16 10.99
N SER A 50 -5.09 -22.02 10.79
CA SER A 50 -5.20 -23.44 11.16
C SER A 50 -4.99 -23.69 12.65
N VAL A 51 -4.46 -22.74 13.39
CA VAL A 51 -4.20 -22.89 14.84
C VAL A 51 -5.18 -22.10 15.71
N LEU A 52 -5.98 -21.21 15.11
CA LEU A 52 -7.03 -20.49 15.82
C LEU A 52 -8.26 -21.40 16.05
N PRO A 53 -9.04 -21.18 17.13
CA PRO A 53 -10.30 -21.88 17.35
C PRO A 53 -11.36 -21.46 16.32
N GLU A 54 -12.32 -22.34 16.04
CA GLU A 54 -13.44 -22.06 15.12
C GLU A 54 -14.29 -20.84 15.53
N THR A 55 -14.20 -20.45 16.79
CA THR A 55 -14.85 -19.24 17.29
C THR A 55 -14.22 -17.95 16.75
N VAL A 56 -13.02 -17.99 16.15
CA VAL A 56 -12.33 -16.80 15.62
C VAL A 56 -12.27 -16.88 14.10
N ALA A 57 -13.04 -16.04 13.44
CA ALA A 57 -12.99 -15.88 11.98
C ALA A 57 -12.14 -14.66 11.62
N LEU A 58 -11.12 -14.85 10.77
CA LEU A 58 -10.32 -13.77 10.20
C LEU A 58 -10.85 -13.41 8.81
N LEU A 59 -11.15 -12.13 8.62
CA LEU A 59 -11.65 -11.55 7.38
C LEU A 59 -10.58 -10.66 6.77
N SER A 60 -10.46 -10.70 5.44
CA SER A 60 -9.60 -9.76 4.70
C SER A 60 -10.41 -8.53 4.31
N GLY A 61 -9.96 -7.38 4.75
CA GLY A 61 -10.61 -6.10 4.52
C GLY A 61 -9.90 -5.24 3.46
N PRO A 62 -10.32 -3.97 3.29
CA PRO A 62 -9.81 -3.06 2.28
C PRO A 62 -8.43 -2.50 2.65
N GLY A 63 -7.41 -3.36 2.66
CA GLY A 63 -6.07 -3.03 3.17
C GLY A 63 -5.00 -2.79 2.10
N CYS A 64 -5.38 -2.60 0.83
CA CYS A 64 -4.44 -2.37 -0.26
C CYS A 64 -4.81 -1.07 -0.99
N PRO A 65 -4.01 0.02 -0.87
CA PRO A 65 -4.32 1.29 -1.50
C PRO A 65 -4.37 1.19 -3.02
N VAL A 66 -3.50 0.39 -3.62
CA VAL A 66 -3.49 0.13 -5.07
C VAL A 66 -4.78 -0.55 -5.53
N CYS A 67 -5.29 -1.51 -4.73
CA CYS A 67 -6.49 -2.27 -5.08
C CYS A 67 -7.79 -1.42 -5.02
N VAL A 68 -7.78 -0.33 -4.28
CA VAL A 68 -8.92 0.60 -4.13
C VAL A 68 -8.72 1.92 -4.88
N THR A 69 -7.64 2.03 -5.67
CA THR A 69 -7.44 3.16 -6.59
C THR A 69 -8.46 3.06 -7.73
N ASP A 70 -9.13 4.16 -8.03
CA ASP A 70 -10.14 4.21 -9.08
C ASP A 70 -9.54 3.99 -10.47
N GLN A 71 -10.30 3.37 -11.37
CA GLN A 71 -9.85 3.11 -12.74
C GLN A 71 -9.46 4.40 -13.48
N ALA A 72 -10.22 5.49 -13.25
CA ALA A 72 -9.91 6.78 -13.87
C ALA A 72 -8.59 7.38 -13.36
N GLU A 73 -8.21 7.12 -12.10
CA GLU A 73 -6.92 7.54 -11.55
C GLU A 73 -5.76 6.75 -12.20
N ILE A 74 -5.94 5.44 -12.41
CA ILE A 74 -4.95 4.60 -13.11
C ILE A 74 -4.78 5.07 -14.56
N ASP A 75 -5.88 5.37 -15.24
CA ASP A 75 -5.83 5.89 -16.62
C ASP A 75 -5.14 7.26 -16.68
N ALA A 76 -5.38 8.13 -15.71
CA ALA A 76 -4.68 9.41 -15.59
C ALA A 76 -3.17 9.22 -15.39
N PHE A 77 -2.73 8.22 -14.58
CA PHE A 77 -1.32 7.89 -14.43
C PHE A 77 -0.67 7.46 -15.75
N ILE A 78 -1.38 6.65 -16.53
CA ILE A 78 -0.94 6.20 -17.86
C ILE A 78 -0.84 7.39 -18.82
N GLU A 79 -1.83 8.28 -18.83
CA GLU A 79 -1.81 9.46 -19.69
C GLU A 79 -0.67 10.43 -19.34
N VAL A 80 -0.35 10.61 -18.07
CA VAL A 80 0.83 11.38 -17.64
C VAL A 80 2.12 10.73 -18.12
N ALA A 81 2.21 9.39 -18.06
CA ALA A 81 3.39 8.67 -18.54
C ALA A 81 3.58 8.77 -20.07
N ARG A 82 2.51 9.00 -20.82
CA ARG A 82 2.54 9.20 -22.28
C ARG A 82 3.03 10.59 -22.70
N GLN A 83 3.00 11.56 -21.78
CA GLN A 83 3.40 12.93 -22.13
C GLN A 83 4.87 13.00 -22.55
N PRO A 84 5.19 13.73 -23.62
CA PRO A 84 6.57 13.85 -24.10
C PRO A 84 7.49 14.50 -23.04
N GLY A 85 8.65 13.93 -22.82
CA GLY A 85 9.67 14.46 -21.94
C GLY A 85 9.43 14.22 -20.43
N VAL A 86 8.24 13.77 -20.02
CA VAL A 86 7.94 13.49 -18.61
C VAL A 86 8.70 12.25 -18.13
N ILE A 87 9.22 12.31 -16.91
CA ILE A 87 9.71 11.17 -16.15
C ILE A 87 8.63 10.85 -15.09
N VAL A 88 8.09 9.65 -15.13
CA VAL A 88 7.19 9.16 -14.08
C VAL A 88 8.00 8.36 -13.06
N ALA A 89 7.87 8.72 -11.77
CA ALA A 89 8.41 7.93 -10.66
C ALA A 89 7.26 7.29 -9.90
N THR A 90 7.37 6.00 -9.60
CA THR A 90 6.29 5.25 -8.93
C THR A 90 6.83 4.10 -8.09
N PHE A 91 6.04 3.61 -7.15
CA PHE A 91 6.31 2.35 -6.47
C PHE A 91 6.04 1.16 -7.41
N GLY A 92 6.73 0.06 -7.16
CA GLY A 92 6.74 -1.08 -8.08
C GLY A 92 5.41 -1.83 -8.18
N ASP A 93 4.55 -1.74 -7.20
CA ASP A 93 3.23 -2.36 -7.16
C ASP A 93 2.26 -1.77 -8.19
N LEU A 94 2.38 -0.47 -8.51
CA LEU A 94 1.58 0.19 -9.54
C LEU A 94 1.91 -0.25 -10.97
N MET A 95 3.11 -0.77 -11.23
CA MET A 95 3.57 -1.08 -12.57
C MET A 95 2.67 -2.05 -13.34
N ARG A 96 2.06 -3.01 -12.63
CA ARG A 96 1.25 -4.08 -13.22
C ARG A 96 -0.25 -3.84 -13.14
N VAL A 97 -0.68 -2.75 -12.53
CA VAL A 97 -2.11 -2.44 -12.42
C VAL A 97 -2.64 -2.11 -13.81
N PRO A 98 -3.69 -2.82 -14.28
CA PRO A 98 -4.24 -2.54 -15.60
C PRO A 98 -5.10 -1.26 -15.56
N GLY A 99 -4.84 -0.36 -16.48
CA GLY A 99 -5.76 0.69 -16.87
C GLY A 99 -6.78 0.18 -17.89
N SER A 100 -7.64 1.06 -18.39
CA SER A 100 -8.67 0.71 -19.39
C SER A 100 -8.07 0.19 -20.69
N THR A 101 -6.88 0.66 -21.08
CA THR A 101 -6.25 0.31 -22.38
C THR A 101 -4.82 -0.18 -22.28
N SER A 102 -4.14 0.07 -21.16
CA SER A 102 -2.70 -0.22 -21.00
C SER A 102 -2.33 -0.41 -19.54
N SER A 103 -1.03 -0.42 -19.22
CA SER A 103 -0.48 -0.38 -17.87
C SER A 103 0.85 0.37 -17.88
N LEU A 104 1.31 0.86 -16.72
CA LEU A 104 2.61 1.52 -16.64
C LEU A 104 3.75 0.61 -17.11
N GLN A 105 3.65 -0.70 -16.88
CA GLN A 105 4.63 -1.67 -17.35
C GLN A 105 4.67 -1.71 -18.90
N ARG A 106 3.51 -1.68 -19.55
CA ARG A 106 3.41 -1.67 -21.01
C ARG A 106 3.94 -0.36 -21.59
N GLU A 107 3.52 0.78 -21.03
CA GLU A 107 4.03 2.09 -21.45
C GLU A 107 5.56 2.19 -21.33
N ARG A 108 6.12 1.61 -20.26
CA ARG A 108 7.57 1.52 -20.11
C ARG A 108 8.23 0.66 -21.19
N ALA A 109 7.61 -0.46 -21.56
CA ALA A 109 8.09 -1.32 -22.65
C ALA A 109 8.03 -0.61 -24.01
N ASP A 110 7.04 0.28 -24.20
CA ASP A 110 6.85 1.12 -25.36
C ASP A 110 7.76 2.39 -25.35
N GLY A 111 8.74 2.44 -24.44
CA GLY A 111 9.79 3.45 -24.40
C GLY A 111 9.49 4.69 -23.55
N ARG A 112 8.40 4.69 -22.73
CA ARG A 112 8.14 5.78 -21.79
C ARG A 112 9.10 5.72 -20.60
N ASP A 113 9.51 6.90 -20.11
CA ASP A 113 10.47 6.99 -19.00
C ASP A 113 9.74 6.83 -17.66
N ILE A 114 9.51 5.58 -17.26
CA ILE A 114 8.87 5.22 -16.00
C ILE A 114 9.88 4.53 -15.09
N ARG A 115 10.13 5.11 -13.93
CA ARG A 115 11.15 4.68 -12.98
C ARG A 115 10.51 4.16 -11.70
N VAL A 116 10.85 2.92 -11.36
CA VAL A 116 10.46 2.34 -10.07
C VAL A 116 11.41 2.87 -9.00
N VAL A 117 10.83 3.41 -7.94
CA VAL A 117 11.55 3.94 -6.78
C VAL A 117 11.07 3.25 -5.51
N TYR A 118 11.90 3.27 -4.47
CA TYR A 118 11.58 2.69 -3.16
C TYR A 118 11.22 3.74 -2.11
N SER A 119 11.49 5.01 -2.43
CA SER A 119 11.11 6.15 -1.61
C SER A 119 10.80 7.38 -2.47
N THR A 120 10.05 8.33 -1.92
CA THR A 120 9.85 9.64 -2.58
C THR A 120 11.12 10.46 -2.65
N VAL A 121 12.10 10.19 -1.78
CA VAL A 121 13.43 10.85 -1.82
C VAL A 121 14.18 10.47 -3.09
N ASP A 122 14.02 9.22 -3.56
CA ASP A 122 14.62 8.78 -4.84
C ASP A 122 14.04 9.57 -6.02
N ALA A 123 12.74 9.88 -5.98
CA ALA A 123 12.10 10.72 -7.00
C ALA A 123 12.64 12.16 -6.99
N LEU A 124 12.93 12.71 -5.81
CA LEU A 124 13.63 14.01 -5.70
C LEU A 124 15.05 13.96 -6.26
N ALA A 125 15.77 12.88 -6.05
CA ALA A 125 17.09 12.70 -6.63
C ALA A 125 17.03 12.64 -8.17
N ILE A 126 16.02 11.98 -8.73
CA ILE A 126 15.76 11.95 -10.19
C ILE A 126 15.48 13.39 -10.69
N ALA A 127 14.65 14.17 -9.98
CA ALA A 127 14.36 15.53 -10.39
C ALA A 127 15.60 16.43 -10.41
N ARG A 128 16.51 16.29 -9.43
CA ARG A 128 17.80 17.02 -9.39
C ARG A 128 18.72 16.63 -10.55
N GLN A 129 18.70 15.35 -10.95
CA GLN A 129 19.54 14.84 -12.05
C GLN A 129 19.01 15.25 -13.44
N HIS A 130 17.73 15.60 -13.56
CA HIS A 130 17.07 15.96 -14.81
C HIS A 130 16.35 17.30 -14.70
N PRO A 131 17.06 18.41 -14.48
CA PRO A 131 16.44 19.72 -14.20
C PRO A 131 15.55 20.26 -15.33
N ASP A 132 15.83 19.83 -16.57
CA ASP A 132 15.10 20.27 -17.76
C ASP A 132 13.87 19.41 -18.08
N ARG A 133 13.55 18.42 -17.26
CA ARG A 133 12.45 17.47 -17.49
C ARG A 133 11.50 17.46 -16.31
N PRO A 134 10.18 17.47 -16.55
CA PRO A 134 9.20 17.25 -15.47
C PRO A 134 9.34 15.84 -14.88
N VAL A 135 9.36 15.76 -13.56
CA VAL A 135 9.30 14.50 -12.81
C VAL A 135 7.99 14.46 -12.03
N VAL A 136 7.15 13.48 -12.35
CA VAL A 136 5.85 13.28 -11.70
C VAL A 136 5.90 12.01 -10.87
N PHE A 137 5.73 12.15 -9.56
CA PHE A 137 5.60 11.03 -8.65
C PHE A 137 4.12 10.62 -8.50
N LEU A 138 3.81 9.34 -8.74
CA LEU A 138 2.46 8.81 -8.56
C LEU A 138 2.22 8.46 -7.09
N GLY A 139 1.46 9.30 -6.40
CA GLY A 139 1.25 9.22 -4.96
C GLY A 139 0.06 8.36 -4.58
N VAL A 140 0.25 7.03 -4.52
CA VAL A 140 -0.78 6.08 -4.06
C VAL A 140 -0.42 5.59 -2.66
N GLY A 141 -1.39 5.57 -1.77
CA GLY A 141 -1.20 5.13 -0.39
C GLY A 141 -2.40 5.42 0.50
N PHE A 142 -2.28 5.01 1.74
CA PHE A 142 -3.17 5.42 2.83
C PHE A 142 -2.49 6.48 3.71
N GLU A 143 -3.07 6.76 4.88
CA GLU A 143 -2.56 7.74 5.84
C GLU A 143 -1.10 7.50 6.24
N THR A 144 -0.66 6.25 6.24
CA THR A 144 0.72 5.88 6.58
C THR A 144 1.75 6.32 5.54
N THR A 145 1.34 6.50 4.28
CA THR A 145 2.22 6.87 3.17
C THR A 145 2.22 8.38 2.89
N ALA A 146 1.07 9.03 3.10
CA ALA A 146 0.89 10.45 2.82
C ALA A 146 1.94 11.38 3.48
N PRO A 147 2.37 11.18 4.76
CA PRO A 147 3.34 12.07 5.40
C PRO A 147 4.69 12.09 4.71
N THR A 148 5.20 10.96 4.23
CA THR A 148 6.49 10.89 3.54
C THR A 148 6.45 11.57 2.17
N ILE A 149 5.31 11.47 1.49
CA ILE A 149 5.08 12.15 0.20
C ILE A 149 4.95 13.65 0.42
N ALA A 150 4.21 14.08 1.44
CA ALA A 150 4.10 15.49 1.82
C ALA A 150 5.47 16.09 2.19
N ALA A 151 6.29 15.35 2.96
CA ALA A 151 7.64 15.77 3.29
C ALA A 151 8.53 15.92 2.05
N ALA A 152 8.36 15.07 1.03
CA ALA A 152 9.07 15.20 -0.24
C ALA A 152 8.66 16.48 -0.98
N VAL A 153 7.36 16.81 -1.02
CA VAL A 153 6.87 18.07 -1.62
C VAL A 153 7.47 19.29 -0.91
N LEU A 154 7.48 19.30 0.43
CA LEU A 154 8.10 20.36 1.22
C LEU A 154 9.61 20.47 0.95
N SER A 155 10.30 19.33 0.83
CA SER A 155 11.72 19.28 0.52
C SER A 155 12.03 19.76 -0.90
N ALA A 156 11.16 19.47 -1.87
CA ALA A 156 11.25 19.97 -3.23
C ALA A 156 11.13 21.52 -3.23
N ALA A 157 10.12 22.04 -2.55
CA ALA A 157 9.91 23.49 -2.43
C ALA A 157 11.10 24.19 -1.76
N ALA A 158 11.60 23.67 -0.63
CA ALA A 158 12.78 24.21 0.06
C ALA A 158 14.04 24.14 -0.81
N GLY A 159 14.17 23.08 -1.63
CA GLY A 159 15.29 22.90 -2.56
C GLY A 159 15.11 23.58 -3.92
N ARG A 160 14.03 24.34 -4.13
CA ARG A 160 13.66 24.99 -5.41
C ARG A 160 13.69 24.04 -6.59
N LEU A 161 13.11 22.84 -6.40
CA LEU A 161 12.95 21.85 -7.45
C LEU A 161 11.62 22.07 -8.17
N ASP A 162 11.60 22.99 -9.13
CA ASP A 162 10.36 23.39 -9.83
C ASP A 162 9.86 22.33 -10.82
N ASN A 163 10.70 21.35 -11.14
CA ASN A 163 10.40 20.25 -12.04
C ASN A 163 9.83 19.00 -11.35
N PHE A 164 9.63 19.02 -10.03
CA PHE A 164 9.03 17.91 -9.27
C PHE A 164 7.57 18.18 -8.94
N SER A 165 6.72 17.22 -9.20
CA SER A 165 5.31 17.24 -8.82
C SER A 165 4.81 15.88 -8.36
N VAL A 166 3.69 15.86 -7.65
CA VAL A 166 3.02 14.65 -7.20
C VAL A 166 1.61 14.63 -7.79
N LEU A 167 1.24 13.53 -8.42
CA LEU A 167 -0.14 13.24 -8.79
C LEU A 167 -0.74 12.33 -7.70
N PRO A 168 -1.54 12.88 -6.77
CA PRO A 168 -2.01 12.13 -5.61
C PRO A 168 -3.28 11.34 -5.91
N ALA A 169 -3.32 10.09 -5.47
CA ALA A 169 -4.49 9.21 -5.44
C ALA A 169 -4.58 8.48 -4.08
N HIS A 170 -4.30 9.21 -3.01
CA HIS A 170 -4.38 8.66 -1.66
C HIS A 170 -5.83 8.39 -1.27
N LYS A 171 -6.02 7.33 -0.51
CA LYS A 171 -7.30 6.97 0.10
C LYS A 171 -7.19 7.05 1.62
N THR A 172 -8.31 7.20 2.29
CA THR A 172 -8.39 7.23 3.75
C THR A 172 -9.13 6.00 4.26
N VAL A 173 -8.56 5.35 5.27
CA VAL A 173 -9.10 4.11 5.84
C VAL A 173 -10.34 4.36 6.71
N PRO A 174 -10.37 5.35 7.64
CA PRO A 174 -11.51 5.52 8.53
C PRO A 174 -12.87 5.74 7.83
N PRO A 175 -13.00 6.57 6.79
CA PRO A 175 -14.26 6.71 6.06
C PRO A 175 -14.72 5.40 5.41
N ALA A 176 -13.79 4.61 4.86
CA ALA A 176 -14.10 3.31 4.26
C ALA A 176 -14.61 2.31 5.31
N LEU A 177 -13.99 2.27 6.50
CA LEU A 177 -14.44 1.43 7.60
C LEU A 177 -15.81 1.88 8.14
N ASN A 178 -16.04 3.17 8.26
CA ASN A 178 -17.35 3.71 8.68
C ASN A 178 -18.45 3.31 7.68
N ALA A 179 -18.18 3.44 6.39
CA ALA A 179 -19.12 3.00 5.35
C ALA A 179 -19.39 1.50 5.46
N LEU A 180 -18.35 0.69 5.60
CA LEU A 180 -18.48 -0.76 5.76
C LEU A 180 -19.32 -1.15 6.98
N MET A 181 -19.06 -0.51 8.14
CA MET A 181 -19.80 -0.77 9.38
C MET A 181 -21.26 -0.30 9.32
N SER A 182 -21.58 0.63 8.41
CA SER A 182 -22.95 1.13 8.20
C SER A 182 -23.74 0.26 7.23
N MET A 183 -23.12 -0.72 6.56
CA MET A 183 -23.81 -1.60 5.60
C MET A 183 -24.63 -2.65 6.32
N GLU A 184 -25.87 -2.84 5.88
CA GLU A 184 -26.75 -3.87 6.40
C GLU A 184 -26.16 -5.28 6.13
N GLY A 185 -26.23 -6.16 7.13
CA GLY A 185 -25.73 -7.54 7.02
C GLY A 185 -24.22 -7.69 7.27
N VAL A 186 -23.45 -6.63 7.36
CA VAL A 186 -22.03 -6.69 7.73
C VAL A 186 -21.91 -6.89 9.24
N ARG A 187 -21.16 -7.93 9.63
CA ARG A 187 -20.88 -8.24 11.04
C ARG A 187 -19.37 -8.35 11.23
N ILE A 188 -18.78 -7.39 11.89
CA ILE A 188 -17.36 -7.32 12.24
C ILE A 188 -17.30 -6.94 13.72
N ASP A 189 -16.54 -7.71 14.50
CA ASP A 189 -16.40 -7.48 15.95
C ASP A 189 -15.14 -6.66 16.27
N GLY A 190 -14.24 -6.49 15.33
CA GLY A 190 -13.03 -5.68 15.49
C GLY A 190 -12.13 -5.67 14.25
N PHE A 191 -11.18 -4.74 14.25
CA PHE A 191 -10.15 -4.54 13.22
C PHE A 191 -8.76 -4.70 13.82
#